data_fed78680bca98788f6a03f2951d571a1
#
_entry.id   fed78680bca98788f6a03f2951d571a1
#
_cell.length_a   1.000
_cell.length_b   1.000
_cell.length_c   1.000
_cell.angle_alpha   90.00
_cell.angle_beta   90.00
_cell.angle_gamma   90.00
#
_symmetry.space_group_name_H-M   'P 1'
#
loop_
_entity.id
_entity.type
_entity.pdbx_description
1 polymer ?
#
loop_
_entity_poly.entity_id
_entity_poly.type
_entity_poly.pdbx_seq_one_letter_code
_entity_poly.pdbx_strand_id
1 'polypeptide(L)'
;MATTNDLKNGMTLDIEGQLWTVVEFQHVKPGKGPAFVRTKLKQVLTGKVVDKTFNAGVKVDVAILEKREMNFLYKEGADFVFMDNKTFDQMNISAAIVGDSAKYMLENTEAIVAIHENNPLYIELPASVTLTVTYTEPGLQGDRSSGGTKPATVETGIEIQVPLFIKQDEKVLVDTRDGSYLGRAN
;
A
#
# COMPACT_ATOMS: atom_id res chain seq x y z
N MET A 1 5.85 -14.13 26.06
CA MET A 1 4.82 -13.07 26.07
C MET A 1 5.49 -11.71 26.02
N ALA A 2 5.00 -10.82 25.16
CA ALA A 2 5.54 -9.46 25.05
C ALA A 2 4.83 -8.53 26.04
N THR A 3 5.55 -7.50 26.46
CA THR A 3 5.02 -6.41 27.26
C THR A 3 5.29 -5.07 26.56
N THR A 4 4.75 -3.99 27.10
CA THR A 4 5.02 -2.65 26.55
C THR A 4 6.49 -2.27 26.57
N ASN A 5 7.31 -2.96 27.36
CA ASN A 5 8.77 -2.76 27.36
C ASN A 5 9.46 -3.32 26.12
N ASP A 6 8.79 -4.21 25.40
CA ASP A 6 9.32 -4.88 24.21
C ASP A 6 8.89 -4.20 22.90
N LEU A 7 8.12 -3.11 22.97
CA LEU A 7 7.60 -2.42 21.79
C LEU A 7 8.70 -1.90 20.89
N LYS A 8 8.49 -2.07 19.61
CA LYS A 8 9.35 -1.52 18.55
C LYS A 8 8.47 -0.95 17.44
N ASN A 9 8.96 0.06 16.76
CA ASN A 9 8.28 0.61 15.60
C ASN A 9 8.13 -0.47 14.53
N GLY A 10 6.94 -0.56 13.93
CA GLY A 10 6.63 -1.58 12.94
C GLY A 10 6.04 -2.87 13.48
N MET A 11 6.05 -3.08 14.81
CA MET A 11 5.37 -4.24 15.41
C MET A 11 3.86 -4.14 15.20
N THR A 12 3.22 -5.30 15.00
CA THR A 12 1.77 -5.39 14.91
C THR A 12 1.24 -5.98 16.21
N LEU A 13 0.26 -5.31 16.79
CA LEU A 13 -0.41 -5.74 18.02
C LEU A 13 -1.84 -6.12 17.73
N ASP A 14 -2.31 -7.18 18.36
CA ASP A 14 -3.74 -7.51 18.43
C ASP A 14 -4.33 -6.86 19.67
N ILE A 15 -5.22 -5.91 19.47
CA ILE A 15 -5.92 -5.22 20.54
C ILE A 15 -7.42 -5.41 20.33
N GLU A 16 -8.02 -6.21 21.19
CA GLU A 16 -9.47 -6.51 21.13
C GLU A 16 -9.92 -7.05 19.76
N GLY A 17 -9.10 -7.92 19.17
CA GLY A 17 -9.38 -8.52 17.86
C GLY A 17 -9.07 -7.63 16.66
N GLN A 18 -8.51 -6.45 16.89
CA GLN A 18 -8.10 -5.55 15.82
C GLN A 18 -6.57 -5.46 15.76
N LEU A 19 -6.04 -5.43 14.54
CA LEU A 19 -4.60 -5.35 14.32
C LEU A 19 -4.15 -3.90 14.14
N TRP A 20 -3.12 -3.53 14.91
CA TRP A 20 -2.54 -2.19 14.94
C TRP A 20 -1.03 -2.25 14.78
N THR A 21 -0.49 -1.41 13.91
CA THR A 21 0.96 -1.27 13.77
C THR A 21 1.46 -0.12 14.64
N VAL A 22 2.52 -0.35 15.40
CA VAL A 22 3.18 0.68 16.20
C VAL A 22 3.94 1.61 15.27
N VAL A 23 3.49 2.85 15.15
CA VAL A 23 4.16 3.90 14.35
C VAL A 23 5.24 4.57 15.16
N GLU A 24 4.90 4.96 16.39
CA GLU A 24 5.81 5.58 17.33
C GLU A 24 5.48 5.13 18.74
N PHE A 25 6.47 5.11 19.62
CA PHE A 25 6.26 4.90 21.05
C PHE A 25 7.26 5.70 21.86
N GLN A 26 6.88 6.06 23.07
CA GLN A 26 7.72 6.79 24.02
C GLN A 26 7.49 6.28 25.43
N HIS A 27 8.57 5.85 26.08
CA HIS A 27 8.54 5.51 27.50
C HIS A 27 8.65 6.79 28.31
N VAL A 28 7.71 6.97 29.24
CA VAL A 28 7.68 8.14 30.12
C VAL A 28 7.74 7.69 31.57
N LYS A 29 8.75 8.20 32.27
CA LYS A 29 8.90 8.00 33.72
C LYS A 29 8.66 9.32 34.41
N PRO A 30 7.44 9.62 34.91
CA PRO A 30 7.17 10.87 35.58
C PRO A 30 7.88 10.90 36.96
N GLY A 31 8.19 12.09 37.43
CA GLY A 31 8.78 12.24 38.77
C GLY A 31 7.83 11.83 39.89
N LYS A 32 6.54 11.85 39.66
CA LYS A 32 5.49 11.35 40.53
C LYS A 32 4.50 10.53 39.70
N GLY A 33 4.21 9.32 40.15
CA GLY A 33 3.26 8.43 39.52
C GLY A 33 3.92 7.27 38.76
N PRO A 34 3.12 6.31 38.28
CA PRO A 34 3.63 5.13 37.58
C PRO A 34 4.16 5.48 36.17
N ALA A 35 5.17 4.73 35.73
CA ALA A 35 5.68 4.84 34.38
C ALA A 35 4.63 4.37 33.37
N PHE A 36 4.62 5.00 32.20
CA PHE A 36 3.69 4.67 31.12
C PHE A 36 4.38 4.76 29.76
N VAL A 37 3.72 4.20 28.74
CA VAL A 37 4.20 4.21 27.37
C VAL A 37 3.14 4.85 26.50
N ARG A 38 3.47 5.96 25.85
CA ARG A 38 2.63 6.57 24.83
C ARG A 38 2.90 5.90 23.51
N THR A 39 1.85 5.52 22.82
CA THR A 39 1.97 4.88 21.50
C THR A 39 1.11 5.61 20.48
N LYS A 40 1.62 5.67 19.27
CA LYS A 40 0.85 6.03 18.09
C LYS A 40 0.64 4.75 17.28
N LEU A 41 -0.62 4.37 17.09
CA LEU A 41 -1.00 3.11 16.46
C LEU A 41 -1.76 3.39 15.16
N LYS A 42 -1.42 2.64 14.12
CA LYS A 42 -2.14 2.68 12.84
C LYS A 42 -2.88 1.37 12.66
N GLN A 43 -4.20 1.45 12.47
CA GLN A 43 -5.01 0.27 12.21
C GLN A 43 -4.65 -0.32 10.85
N VAL A 44 -4.35 -1.62 10.82
CA VAL A 44 -3.85 -2.30 9.61
C VAL A 44 -4.86 -2.25 8.47
N LEU A 45 -6.13 -2.48 8.75
CA LEU A 45 -7.17 -2.56 7.71
C LEU A 45 -7.67 -1.20 7.22
N THR A 46 -7.85 -0.24 8.13
CA THR A 46 -8.47 1.06 7.80
C THR A 46 -7.46 2.18 7.61
N GLY A 47 -6.23 2.01 8.09
CA GLY A 47 -5.21 3.06 8.10
C GLY A 47 -5.44 4.15 9.14
N LYS A 48 -6.47 4.04 9.97
CA LYS A 48 -6.76 5.02 11.02
C LYS A 48 -5.64 5.06 12.05
N VAL A 49 -5.18 6.26 12.38
CA VAL A 49 -4.13 6.48 13.37
C VAL A 49 -4.76 6.99 14.67
N VAL A 50 -4.40 6.36 15.78
CA VAL A 50 -4.85 6.76 17.11
C VAL A 50 -3.66 6.81 18.08
N ASP A 51 -3.79 7.63 19.10
CA ASP A 51 -2.85 7.64 20.22
C ASP A 51 -3.42 6.79 21.36
N LYS A 52 -2.59 5.90 21.91
CA LYS A 52 -2.97 5.05 23.03
C LYS A 52 -1.85 5.01 24.05
N THR A 53 -2.21 5.17 25.32
CA THR A 53 -1.27 5.11 26.44
C THR A 53 -1.47 3.81 27.21
N PHE A 54 -0.39 3.09 27.43
CA PHE A 54 -0.36 1.87 28.23
C PHE A 54 0.44 2.10 29.49
N ASN A 55 0.08 1.44 30.57
CA ASN A 55 0.96 1.36 31.73
C ASN A 55 2.23 0.57 31.37
N ALA A 56 3.35 0.96 31.96
CA ALA A 56 4.61 0.24 31.73
C ALA A 56 4.50 -1.20 32.22
N GLY A 57 5.01 -2.14 31.44
CA GLY A 57 5.02 -3.58 31.78
C GLY A 57 3.70 -4.32 31.54
N VAL A 58 2.68 -3.65 30.99
CA VAL A 58 1.43 -4.33 30.60
C VAL A 58 1.71 -5.32 29.48
N LYS A 59 1.06 -6.47 29.54
CA LYS A 59 1.14 -7.49 28.49
C LYS A 59 0.46 -6.99 27.23
N VAL A 60 1.08 -7.27 26.09
CA VAL A 60 0.53 -6.98 24.76
C VAL A 60 0.59 -8.24 23.91
N ASP A 61 -0.43 -8.45 23.10
CA ASP A 61 -0.46 -9.56 22.15
C ASP A 61 0.16 -9.10 20.83
N VAL A 62 1.27 -9.75 20.44
CA VAL A 62 1.95 -9.47 19.18
C VAL A 62 1.39 -10.36 18.10
N ALA A 63 0.91 -9.78 17.01
CA ALA A 63 0.48 -10.51 15.84
C ALA A 63 1.64 -10.58 14.84
N ILE A 64 1.87 -11.76 14.28
CA ILE A 64 2.90 -11.95 13.25
C ILE A 64 2.23 -11.83 11.89
N LEU A 65 2.67 -10.86 11.09
CA LEU A 65 2.26 -10.74 9.70
C LEU A 65 3.30 -11.42 8.81
N GLU A 66 2.84 -12.34 7.98
CA GLU A 66 3.65 -12.95 6.95
C GLU A 66 3.53 -12.11 5.67
N LYS A 67 4.65 -11.64 5.13
CA LYS A 67 4.69 -10.93 3.87
C LYS A 67 5.21 -11.85 2.78
N ARG A 68 4.40 -12.09 1.76
CA ARG A 68 4.75 -12.95 0.62
C ARG A 68 4.82 -12.14 -0.65
N GLU A 69 5.85 -12.37 -1.43
CA GLU A 69 5.95 -11.84 -2.79
C GLU A 69 5.08 -12.67 -3.73
N MET A 70 4.11 -12.03 -4.35
CA MET A 70 3.16 -12.68 -5.25
C MET A 70 3.04 -11.90 -6.55
N ASN A 71 2.58 -12.58 -7.60
CA ASN A 71 2.23 -11.97 -8.86
C ASN A 71 0.72 -12.03 -9.06
N PHE A 72 0.15 -10.91 -9.51
CA PHE A 72 -1.23 -10.88 -9.96
C PHE A 72 -1.37 -11.66 -11.27
N LEU A 73 -2.28 -12.63 -11.32
CA LEU A 73 -2.52 -13.44 -12.50
C LEU A 73 -3.70 -12.93 -13.32
N TYR A 74 -4.88 -12.91 -12.72
CA TYR A 74 -6.10 -12.50 -13.41
C TYR A 74 -7.20 -12.16 -12.41
N LYS A 75 -8.22 -11.49 -12.92
CA LYS A 75 -9.41 -11.16 -12.13
C LYS A 75 -10.48 -12.23 -12.36
N GLU A 76 -11.02 -12.74 -11.26
CA GLU A 76 -12.09 -13.74 -11.28
C GLU A 76 -13.30 -13.18 -10.51
N GLY A 77 -14.32 -12.74 -11.24
CA GLY A 77 -15.47 -12.07 -10.60
C GLY A 77 -15.06 -10.79 -9.86
N ALA A 78 -15.33 -10.75 -8.58
CA ALA A 78 -14.93 -9.66 -7.69
C ALA A 78 -13.56 -9.89 -7.04
N ASP A 79 -12.93 -11.03 -7.28
CA ASP A 79 -11.66 -11.40 -6.68
C ASP A 79 -10.50 -11.22 -7.66
N PHE A 80 -9.32 -11.01 -7.08
CA PHE A 80 -8.06 -10.97 -7.81
C PHE A 80 -7.24 -12.19 -7.42
N VAL A 81 -6.79 -12.96 -8.40
CA VAL A 81 -6.02 -14.19 -8.17
C VAL A 81 -4.54 -13.85 -8.21
N PHE A 82 -3.85 -14.15 -7.13
CA PHE A 82 -2.40 -13.97 -6.99
C PHE A 82 -1.73 -15.33 -6.85
N MET A 83 -0.49 -15.41 -7.34
CA MET A 83 0.33 -16.61 -7.21
C MET A 83 1.58 -16.30 -6.40
N ASP A 84 1.86 -17.13 -5.39
CA ASP A 84 3.08 -17.04 -4.60
C ASP A 84 4.30 -17.37 -5.47
N ASN A 85 5.30 -16.50 -5.47
CA ASN A 85 6.49 -16.66 -6.30
C ASN A 85 7.40 -17.81 -5.88
N LYS A 86 7.24 -18.31 -4.66
CA LYS A 86 8.06 -19.41 -4.11
C LYS A 86 7.36 -20.74 -4.18
N THR A 87 6.09 -20.78 -3.76
CA THR A 87 5.32 -22.04 -3.66
C THR A 87 4.46 -22.30 -4.88
N PHE A 88 4.20 -21.27 -5.70
CA PHE A 88 3.30 -21.30 -6.85
C PHE A 88 1.83 -21.55 -6.48
N ASP A 89 1.50 -21.47 -5.20
CA ASP A 89 0.12 -21.56 -4.75
C ASP A 89 -0.65 -20.30 -5.14
N GLN A 90 -1.90 -20.49 -5.50
CA GLN A 90 -2.78 -19.39 -5.85
C GLN A 90 -3.65 -19.00 -4.66
N MET A 91 -3.93 -17.69 -4.55
CA MET A 91 -4.76 -17.12 -3.51
C MET A 91 -5.72 -16.12 -4.12
N ASN A 92 -7.00 -16.22 -3.76
CA ASN A 92 -8.00 -15.23 -4.17
C ASN A 92 -8.04 -14.11 -3.13
N ILE A 93 -7.88 -12.88 -3.59
CA ILE A 93 -7.92 -11.69 -2.75
C ILE A 93 -9.08 -10.83 -3.22
N SER A 94 -9.96 -10.45 -2.29
CA SER A 94 -11.16 -9.70 -2.62
C SER A 94 -10.83 -8.28 -3.11
N ALA A 95 -11.73 -7.72 -3.93
CA ALA A 95 -11.60 -6.36 -4.41
C ALA A 95 -11.53 -5.33 -3.27
N ALA A 96 -12.18 -5.60 -2.13
CA ALA A 96 -12.12 -4.72 -0.97
C ALA A 96 -10.71 -4.63 -0.39
N ILE A 97 -9.95 -5.72 -0.38
CA ILE A 97 -8.57 -5.76 0.11
C ILE A 97 -7.61 -5.13 -0.90
N VAL A 98 -7.76 -5.44 -2.18
CA VAL A 98 -6.95 -4.87 -3.26
C VAL A 98 -7.15 -3.35 -3.34
N GLY A 99 -8.39 -2.90 -3.22
CA GLY A 99 -8.72 -1.48 -3.17
C GLY A 99 -8.21 -0.70 -4.38
N ASP A 100 -7.66 0.48 -4.13
CA ASP A 100 -7.15 1.37 -5.18
C ASP A 100 -5.94 0.81 -5.93
N SER A 101 -5.27 -0.21 -5.39
CA SER A 101 -4.15 -0.86 -6.07
C SER A 101 -4.55 -1.46 -7.42
N ALA A 102 -5.83 -1.84 -7.57
CA ALA A 102 -6.36 -2.37 -8.83
C ALA A 102 -6.16 -1.42 -10.02
N LYS A 103 -6.11 -0.12 -9.75
CA LYS A 103 -5.91 0.92 -10.78
C LYS A 103 -4.54 0.84 -11.46
N TYR A 104 -3.59 0.16 -10.83
CA TYR A 104 -2.20 0.11 -11.29
C TYR A 104 -1.74 -1.32 -11.60
N MET A 105 -2.60 -2.32 -11.48
CA MET A 105 -2.23 -3.72 -11.66
C MET A 105 -2.56 -4.22 -13.05
N LEU A 106 -1.54 -4.79 -13.68
CA LEU A 106 -1.66 -5.59 -14.90
C LEU A 106 -1.33 -7.04 -14.57
N GLU A 107 -1.63 -7.96 -15.49
CA GLU A 107 -1.18 -9.35 -15.36
C GLU A 107 0.32 -9.39 -15.11
N ASN A 108 0.74 -10.24 -14.19
CA ASN A 108 2.12 -10.40 -13.73
C ASN A 108 2.71 -9.22 -12.96
N THR A 109 1.90 -8.26 -12.53
CA THR A 109 2.36 -7.23 -11.60
C THR A 109 2.75 -7.88 -10.27
N GLU A 110 3.95 -7.60 -9.81
CA GLU A 110 4.42 -8.04 -8.51
C GLU A 110 3.77 -7.25 -7.40
N ALA A 111 3.41 -7.92 -6.32
CA ALA A 111 2.88 -7.30 -5.13
C ALA A 111 3.33 -8.07 -3.89
N ILE A 112 3.45 -7.36 -2.78
CA ILE A 112 3.66 -8.00 -1.49
C ILE A 112 2.29 -8.13 -0.83
N VAL A 113 1.92 -9.36 -0.44
CA VAL A 113 0.67 -9.65 0.25
C VAL A 113 0.96 -9.89 1.71
N ALA A 114 0.35 -9.11 2.59
CA ALA A 114 0.44 -9.30 4.03
C ALA A 114 -0.66 -10.26 4.47
N ILE A 115 -0.26 -11.32 5.16
CA ILE A 115 -1.13 -12.42 5.54
C ILE A 115 -1.04 -12.64 7.05
N HIS A 116 -2.17 -12.81 7.69
CA HIS A 116 -2.26 -13.19 9.10
C HIS A 116 -3.21 -14.39 9.23
N GLU A 117 -2.72 -15.48 9.80
CA GLU A 117 -3.49 -16.74 9.97
C GLU A 117 -4.17 -17.18 8.67
N ASN A 118 -3.39 -17.22 7.57
CA ASN A 118 -3.82 -17.57 6.22
C ASN A 118 -4.83 -16.61 5.57
N ASN A 119 -5.10 -15.48 6.18
CA ASN A 119 -6.00 -14.48 5.62
C ASN A 119 -5.21 -13.29 5.07
N PRO A 120 -5.43 -12.90 3.80
CA PRO A 120 -4.81 -11.69 3.27
C PRO A 120 -5.43 -10.45 3.93
N LEU A 121 -4.58 -9.52 4.35
CA LEU A 121 -5.00 -8.29 5.02
C LEU A 121 -4.90 -7.07 4.10
N TYR A 122 -3.80 -6.95 3.38
CA TYR A 122 -3.57 -5.86 2.43
C TYR A 122 -2.49 -6.27 1.43
N ILE A 123 -2.38 -5.51 0.37
CA ILE A 123 -1.31 -5.66 -0.62
C ILE A 123 -0.49 -4.38 -0.70
N GLU A 124 0.79 -4.52 -1.05
CA GLU A 124 1.69 -3.42 -1.32
C GLU A 124 2.23 -3.57 -2.75
N LEU A 125 2.02 -2.56 -3.59
CA LEU A 125 2.59 -2.52 -4.93
C LEU A 125 4.00 -1.94 -4.89
N PRO A 126 4.83 -2.20 -5.92
CA PRO A 126 6.05 -1.43 -6.12
C PRO A 126 5.76 0.07 -6.14
N ALA A 127 6.75 0.89 -5.80
CA ALA A 127 6.57 2.35 -5.78
C ALA A 127 6.12 2.93 -7.12
N SER A 128 6.48 2.28 -8.21
CA SER A 128 6.06 2.68 -9.56
C SER A 128 5.78 1.45 -10.43
N VAL A 129 4.92 1.65 -11.41
CA VAL A 129 4.60 0.65 -12.43
C VAL A 129 4.72 1.28 -13.80
N THR A 130 4.99 0.45 -14.81
CA THR A 130 5.01 0.87 -16.21
C THR A 130 3.64 0.60 -16.82
N LEU A 131 3.00 1.65 -17.35
CA LEU A 131 1.69 1.55 -17.99
C LEU A 131 1.76 2.17 -19.40
N THR A 132 1.03 1.58 -20.33
CA THR A 132 0.93 2.08 -21.69
C THR A 132 -0.22 3.09 -21.80
N VAL A 133 0.04 4.23 -22.41
CA VAL A 133 -1.00 5.22 -22.71
C VAL A 133 -1.87 4.68 -23.84
N THR A 134 -3.14 4.47 -23.56
CA THR A 134 -4.10 3.96 -24.55
C THR A 134 -4.79 5.07 -25.32
N TYR A 135 -4.96 6.24 -24.70
CA TYR A 135 -5.54 7.42 -25.33
C TYR A 135 -5.00 8.70 -24.70
N THR A 136 -4.66 9.65 -25.53
CA THR A 136 -4.38 11.02 -25.12
C THR A 136 -4.57 11.97 -26.31
N GLU A 137 -4.98 13.19 -26.04
CA GLU A 137 -5.08 14.21 -27.08
C GLU A 137 -3.69 14.76 -27.45
N PRO A 138 -3.51 15.26 -28.68
CA PRO A 138 -2.27 15.94 -29.03
C PRO A 138 -2.06 17.16 -28.15
N GLY A 139 -0.83 17.33 -27.64
CA GLY A 139 -0.46 18.52 -26.92
C GLY A 139 -0.32 19.68 -27.90
N LEU A 140 -1.19 20.69 -27.78
CA LEU A 140 -1.11 21.88 -28.62
C LEU A 140 0.02 22.79 -28.10
N GLN A 141 0.98 23.09 -28.97
CA GLN A 141 1.98 24.11 -28.69
C GLN A 141 1.32 25.49 -28.79
N GLY A 142 1.48 26.29 -27.77
CA GLY A 142 1.07 27.70 -27.77
C GLY A 142 0.13 28.11 -26.66
N ASP A 143 -0.58 27.18 -26.04
CA ASP A 143 -1.53 27.55 -24.99
C ASP A 143 -0.90 27.76 -23.62
N ARG A 144 0.37 27.41 -23.44
CA ARG A 144 1.06 27.59 -22.16
C ARG A 144 2.57 27.79 -22.34
N SER A 145 3.08 28.81 -21.71
CA SER A 145 4.48 29.21 -21.82
C SER A 145 5.47 28.33 -21.08
N SER A 146 5.04 27.36 -20.27
CA SER A 146 5.92 26.43 -19.58
C SER A 146 5.18 25.24 -18.99
N GLY A 147 5.61 24.03 -19.34
CA GLY A 147 5.37 22.80 -18.57
C GLY A 147 3.93 22.41 -18.30
N GLY A 148 3.02 22.62 -19.23
CA GLY A 148 1.64 22.16 -19.07
C GLY A 148 1.50 20.65 -19.07
N THR A 149 0.42 20.16 -18.48
CA THR A 149 0.04 18.76 -18.51
C THR A 149 -1.27 18.56 -19.26
N LYS A 150 -1.53 17.33 -19.66
CA LYS A 150 -2.78 16.91 -20.29
C LYS A 150 -3.24 15.57 -19.73
N PRO A 151 -4.55 15.26 -19.78
CA PRO A 151 -5.02 13.94 -19.36
C PRO A 151 -4.61 12.88 -20.37
N ALA A 152 -4.27 11.71 -19.85
CA ALA A 152 -4.00 10.51 -20.62
C ALA A 152 -4.64 9.30 -19.95
N THR A 153 -5.33 8.48 -20.74
CA THR A 153 -5.86 7.20 -20.27
C THR A 153 -4.80 6.13 -20.46
N VAL A 154 -4.57 5.34 -19.43
CA VAL A 154 -3.61 4.23 -19.46
C VAL A 154 -4.34 2.89 -19.54
N GLU A 155 -3.58 1.83 -19.84
CA GLU A 155 -4.15 0.50 -20.13
C GLU A 155 -4.96 -0.13 -18.99
N THR A 156 -4.80 0.32 -17.76
CA THR A 156 -5.65 -0.10 -16.64
C THR A 156 -7.00 0.61 -16.58
N GLY A 157 -7.22 1.59 -17.47
CA GLY A 157 -8.47 2.33 -17.59
C GLY A 157 -8.55 3.63 -16.80
N ILE A 158 -7.53 3.97 -16.01
CA ILE A 158 -7.51 5.22 -15.26
C ILE A 158 -6.94 6.36 -16.10
N GLU A 159 -7.28 7.59 -15.71
CA GLU A 159 -6.74 8.81 -16.29
C GLU A 159 -5.67 9.38 -15.38
N ILE A 160 -4.54 9.76 -15.98
CA ILE A 160 -3.43 10.42 -15.29
C ILE A 160 -3.05 11.71 -16.01
N GLN A 161 -2.35 12.60 -15.32
CA GLN A 161 -1.81 13.83 -15.93
C GLN A 161 -0.40 13.54 -16.42
N VAL A 162 -0.16 13.82 -17.70
CA VAL A 162 1.14 13.62 -18.35
C VAL A 162 1.63 14.91 -19.01
N PRO A 163 2.94 15.08 -19.25
CA PRO A 163 3.45 16.19 -20.04
C PRO A 163 2.84 16.23 -21.44
N LEU A 164 2.79 17.42 -22.05
CA LEU A 164 2.16 17.61 -23.36
C LEU A 164 2.82 16.80 -24.48
N PHE A 165 4.10 16.43 -24.32
CA PHE A 165 4.84 15.67 -25.35
C PHE A 165 4.53 14.17 -25.39
N ILE A 166 3.82 13.65 -24.38
CA ILE A 166 3.48 12.22 -24.34
C ILE A 166 2.43 11.92 -25.41
N LYS A 167 2.64 10.80 -26.13
CA LYS A 167 1.78 10.34 -27.21
C LYS A 167 1.09 9.02 -26.84
N GLN A 168 0.05 8.71 -27.59
CA GLN A 168 -0.60 7.41 -27.51
C GLN A 168 0.41 6.30 -27.79
N ASP A 169 0.23 5.15 -27.14
CA ASP A 169 1.07 3.96 -27.22
C ASP A 169 2.45 4.10 -26.57
N GLU A 170 2.78 5.24 -25.98
CA GLU A 170 3.99 5.37 -25.19
C GLU A 170 3.84 4.72 -23.80
N LYS A 171 4.92 4.16 -23.30
CA LYS A 171 4.99 3.60 -21.94
C LYS A 171 5.49 4.67 -20.98
N VAL A 172 4.80 4.77 -19.85
CA VAL A 172 5.11 5.75 -18.81
C VAL A 172 5.25 5.08 -17.46
N LEU A 173 6.10 5.64 -16.60
CA LEU A 173 6.20 5.25 -15.19
C LEU A 173 5.19 6.05 -14.38
N VAL A 174 4.41 5.34 -13.58
CA VAL A 174 3.34 5.92 -12.76
C VAL A 174 3.59 5.56 -11.31
N ASP A 175 3.52 6.56 -10.43
CA ASP A 175 3.59 6.35 -8.98
C ASP A 175 2.32 5.64 -8.51
N THR A 176 2.49 4.51 -7.83
CA THR A 176 1.36 3.70 -7.37
C THR A 176 0.65 4.26 -6.14
N ARG A 177 1.19 5.29 -5.52
CA ARG A 177 0.58 5.93 -4.34
C ARG A 177 -0.48 6.95 -4.71
N ASP A 178 -0.23 7.74 -5.76
CA ASP A 178 -1.10 8.87 -6.13
C ASP A 178 -1.44 8.94 -7.62
N GLY A 179 -0.87 8.06 -8.45
CA GLY A 179 -1.11 8.06 -9.90
C GLY A 179 -0.33 9.12 -10.67
N SER A 180 0.68 9.73 -10.06
CA SER A 180 1.45 10.77 -10.74
C SER A 180 2.42 10.19 -11.77
N TYR A 181 2.63 10.95 -12.84
CA TYR A 181 3.62 10.63 -13.87
C TYR A 181 5.03 10.85 -13.34
N LEU A 182 5.90 9.84 -13.47
CA LEU A 182 7.29 9.91 -13.03
C LEU A 182 8.29 10.06 -14.17
N GLY A 183 7.96 9.61 -15.37
CA GLY A 183 8.84 9.65 -16.52
C GLY A 183 8.40 8.72 -17.63
N ARG A 184 9.10 8.77 -18.74
CA ARG A 184 8.95 7.76 -19.79
C ARG A 184 9.60 6.46 -19.34
N ALA A 185 8.97 5.34 -19.66
CA ALA A 185 9.56 4.01 -19.50
C ALA A 185 10.23 3.59 -20.82
N ASN A 186 11.42 3.03 -20.75
CA ASN A 186 12.14 2.52 -21.90
C ASN A 186 11.82 1.04 -22.12
#